data_d9b8454916f84474e6ce581398269704
#
_entry.id   d9b8454916f84474e6ce581398269704
#
_cell.length_a   1.000
_cell.length_b   1.000
_cell.length_c   1.000
_cell.angle_alpha   90.00
_cell.angle_beta   90.00
_cell.angle_gamma   90.00
#
_symmetry.space_group_name_H-M   'P 1'
#
loop_
_entity.id
_entity.type
_entity.pdbx_description
1 polymer ?
#
loop_
_entity_poly.entity_id
_entity_poly.type
_entity_poly.pdbx_seq_one_letter_code
_entity_poly.pdbx_strand_id
1 'polypeptide(L)'
;MKKNYIGLWLLLFVAFAAFAVASTLDEIKIGPLELKSSKIADRLLQEHALDEAVDSVIAAETATAGNQTKIPAPLDTASKVILFIGDSMLEGLSPRMADYAAANGHTLYTVMWYSSTSERWGSSDKLRGYIDRLHPDYVFICLGANELFVKDIKEKRDGFVRNIISDIGVIPYVWIGPPNWKPDTGINELIAANAAEGGYFKSDGMHFDRTKDGAHPTRSSAALWLDSVARWMPLHAAHPIKMADPGDVKGKPKRIFVHQPDEK
;
A
#
# COMPACT_ATOMS: atom_id res chain seq x y z
N MET A 1 33.55 3.36 -50.58
CA MET A 1 32.45 2.39 -50.57
C MET A 1 31.57 2.66 -49.37
N LYS A 2 30.36 3.19 -49.56
CA LYS A 2 29.38 3.36 -48.44
C LYS A 2 28.80 1.96 -48.15
N LYS A 3 29.09 1.41 -46.97
CA LYS A 3 28.48 0.16 -46.52
C LYS A 3 26.99 0.39 -46.33
N ASN A 4 26.18 -0.37 -47.03
CA ASN A 4 24.72 -0.26 -47.00
C ASN A 4 24.17 -1.11 -45.83
N TYR A 5 23.85 -0.46 -44.70
CA TYR A 5 23.38 -1.14 -43.50
C TYR A 5 21.86 -1.41 -43.48
N ILE A 6 21.18 -1.20 -44.63
CA ILE A 6 19.71 -1.35 -44.73
C ILE A 6 19.28 -2.77 -44.30
N GLY A 7 20.01 -3.82 -44.76
CA GLY A 7 19.70 -5.20 -44.39
C GLY A 7 19.84 -5.47 -42.89
N LEU A 8 20.83 -4.84 -42.24
CA LEU A 8 21.02 -4.96 -40.80
C LEU A 8 19.87 -4.30 -39.99
N TRP A 9 19.46 -3.10 -40.42
CA TRP A 9 18.33 -2.40 -39.81
C TRP A 9 17.02 -3.14 -39.99
N LEU A 10 16.81 -3.75 -41.15
CA LEU A 10 15.62 -4.54 -41.44
C LEU A 10 15.56 -5.81 -40.58
N LEU A 11 16.69 -6.46 -40.37
CA LEU A 11 16.81 -7.64 -39.50
C LEU A 11 16.58 -7.28 -38.05
N LEU A 12 17.12 -6.16 -37.55
CA LEU A 12 16.87 -5.65 -36.21
C LEU A 12 15.40 -5.27 -36.01
N PHE A 13 14.77 -4.66 -37.00
CA PHE A 13 13.34 -4.33 -36.97
C PHE A 13 12.46 -5.56 -36.87
N VAL A 14 12.74 -6.59 -37.70
CA VAL A 14 12.02 -7.87 -37.67
C VAL A 14 12.23 -8.60 -36.34
N ALA A 15 13.46 -8.62 -35.83
CA ALA A 15 13.75 -9.21 -34.54
C ALA A 15 13.02 -8.48 -33.39
N PHE A 16 12.98 -7.15 -33.42
CA PHE A 16 12.25 -6.35 -32.45
C PHE A 16 10.73 -6.56 -32.54
N ALA A 17 10.18 -6.60 -33.77
CA ALA A 17 8.77 -6.87 -33.98
C ALA A 17 8.38 -8.29 -33.49
N ALA A 18 9.21 -9.30 -33.80
CA ALA A 18 9.02 -10.66 -33.31
C ALA A 18 9.09 -10.74 -31.78
N PHE A 19 10.02 -10.00 -31.15
CA PHE A 19 10.14 -9.91 -29.70
C PHE A 19 8.93 -9.21 -29.08
N ALA A 20 8.44 -8.11 -29.69
CA ALA A 20 7.26 -7.39 -29.24
C ALA A 20 6.00 -8.26 -29.31
N VAL A 21 5.83 -9.05 -30.39
CA VAL A 21 4.73 -10.02 -30.48
C VAL A 21 4.88 -11.15 -29.47
N ALA A 22 6.10 -11.67 -29.29
CA ALA A 22 6.37 -12.72 -28.31
C ALA A 22 6.13 -12.27 -26.87
N SER A 23 6.35 -10.98 -26.56
CA SER A 23 6.10 -10.41 -25.24
C SER A 23 4.61 -10.27 -24.89
N THR A 24 3.71 -10.40 -25.87
CA THR A 24 2.24 -10.37 -25.65
C THR A 24 1.63 -11.77 -25.45
N LEU A 25 2.42 -12.83 -25.60
CA LEU A 25 1.96 -14.20 -25.46
C LEU A 25 2.36 -14.74 -24.06
N ASP A 26 1.39 -15.27 -23.32
CA ASP A 26 1.61 -15.79 -21.96
C ASP A 26 2.56 -16.98 -21.91
N GLU A 27 2.62 -17.77 -22.98
CA GLU A 27 3.45 -18.96 -23.10
C GLU A 27 3.84 -19.22 -24.56
N ILE A 28 5.13 -19.36 -24.83
CA ILE A 28 5.64 -19.73 -26.15
C ILE A 28 6.31 -21.10 -26.05
N LYS A 29 5.77 -22.09 -26.77
CA LYS A 29 6.36 -23.44 -26.90
C LYS A 29 7.12 -23.57 -28.23
N ILE A 30 8.43 -23.72 -28.14
CA ILE A 30 9.29 -24.02 -29.29
C ILE A 30 9.92 -25.39 -29.07
N GLY A 31 9.26 -26.45 -29.54
CA GLY A 31 9.70 -27.83 -29.33
C GLY A 31 9.71 -28.17 -27.83
N PRO A 32 10.84 -28.64 -27.25
CA PRO A 32 10.93 -28.96 -25.82
C PRO A 32 11.19 -27.73 -24.94
N LEU A 33 11.34 -26.54 -25.52
CA LEU A 33 11.59 -25.29 -24.77
C LEU A 33 10.27 -24.56 -24.50
N GLU A 34 9.95 -24.39 -23.22
CA GLU A 34 8.89 -23.49 -22.75
C GLU A 34 9.52 -22.16 -22.35
N LEU A 35 9.22 -21.09 -23.10
CA LEU A 35 9.55 -19.72 -22.73
C LEU A 35 8.31 -19.10 -22.09
N LYS A 36 8.37 -18.83 -20.79
CA LYS A 36 7.35 -18.05 -20.11
C LYS A 36 7.56 -16.57 -20.40
N SER A 37 6.47 -15.88 -20.72
CA SER A 37 6.45 -14.42 -20.93
C SER A 37 7.17 -13.72 -19.76
N SER A 38 8.00 -12.74 -20.07
CA SER A 38 8.53 -11.87 -19.04
C SER A 38 7.37 -10.98 -18.56
N LYS A 39 7.03 -11.06 -17.29
CA LYS A 39 6.00 -10.23 -16.64
C LYS A 39 6.31 -8.71 -16.64
N ILE A 40 7.23 -8.26 -17.49
CA ILE A 40 7.66 -6.85 -17.56
C ILE A 40 6.55 -5.99 -18.17
N ALA A 41 5.89 -6.46 -19.22
CA ALA A 41 4.78 -5.72 -19.84
C ALA A 41 3.58 -5.64 -18.88
N ASP A 42 3.23 -6.74 -18.20
CA ASP A 42 2.16 -6.77 -17.21
C ASP A 42 2.47 -5.84 -16.04
N ARG A 43 3.75 -5.79 -15.63
CA ARG A 43 4.22 -4.90 -14.56
C ARG A 43 4.10 -3.43 -14.95
N LEU A 44 4.52 -3.06 -16.16
CA LEU A 44 4.42 -1.69 -16.66
C LEU A 44 2.95 -1.24 -16.84
N LEU A 45 2.09 -2.14 -17.32
CA LEU A 45 0.64 -1.87 -17.43
C LEU A 45 0.00 -1.73 -16.06
N GLN A 46 0.41 -2.54 -15.09
CA GLN A 46 -0.08 -2.47 -13.71
C GLN A 46 0.42 -1.21 -12.99
N GLU A 47 1.69 -0.82 -13.20
CA GLU A 47 2.22 0.46 -12.72
C GLU A 47 1.41 1.63 -13.27
N HIS A 48 1.15 1.63 -14.58
CA HIS A 48 0.37 2.69 -15.23
C HIS A 48 -1.08 2.74 -14.72
N ALA A 49 -1.73 1.59 -14.58
CA ALA A 49 -3.10 1.51 -14.04
C ALA A 49 -3.18 1.96 -12.57
N LEU A 50 -2.15 1.68 -11.77
CA LEU A 50 -2.06 2.16 -10.39
C LEU A 50 -1.78 3.66 -10.32
N ASP A 51 -0.94 4.18 -11.22
CA ASP A 51 -0.70 5.61 -11.35
C ASP A 51 -1.98 6.36 -11.72
N GLU A 52 -2.73 5.88 -12.71
CA GLU A 52 -4.03 6.44 -13.08
C GLU A 52 -5.05 6.35 -11.92
N ALA A 53 -5.07 5.25 -11.17
CA ALA A 53 -5.95 5.11 -10.01
C ALA A 53 -5.57 6.08 -8.89
N VAL A 54 -4.28 6.28 -8.61
CA VAL A 54 -3.80 7.28 -7.64
C VAL A 54 -4.13 8.69 -8.11
N ASP A 55 -3.88 9.00 -9.38
CA ASP A 55 -4.21 10.31 -9.94
C ASP A 55 -5.72 10.57 -9.90
N SER A 56 -6.54 9.53 -10.12
CA SER A 56 -8.00 9.65 -10.00
C SER A 56 -8.46 9.87 -8.55
N VAL A 57 -7.84 9.23 -7.57
CA VAL A 57 -8.09 9.47 -6.14
C VAL A 57 -7.68 10.88 -5.76
N ILE A 58 -6.49 11.32 -6.18
CA ILE A 58 -5.99 12.68 -5.98
C ILE A 58 -6.93 13.71 -6.62
N ALA A 59 -7.39 13.47 -7.86
CA ALA A 59 -8.32 14.35 -8.56
C ALA A 59 -9.70 14.39 -7.88
N ALA A 60 -10.21 13.25 -7.39
CA ALA A 60 -11.49 13.17 -6.68
C ALA A 60 -11.45 13.90 -5.33
N GLU A 61 -10.37 13.76 -4.57
CA GLU A 61 -10.17 14.51 -3.31
C GLU A 61 -10.04 16.02 -3.57
N THR A 62 -9.34 16.41 -4.63
CA THR A 62 -9.21 17.83 -5.03
C THR A 62 -10.53 18.42 -5.51
N ALA A 63 -11.38 17.64 -6.19
CA ALA A 63 -12.69 18.07 -6.67
C ALA A 63 -13.73 18.19 -5.54
N THR A 64 -13.63 17.39 -4.49
CA THR A 64 -14.52 17.41 -3.33
C THR A 64 -14.18 18.54 -2.36
N ALA A 65 -12.93 18.96 -2.32
CA ALA A 65 -12.46 20.13 -1.55
C ALA A 65 -12.74 21.42 -2.34
N GLY A 66 -14.01 21.83 -2.44
CA GLY A 66 -14.44 23.01 -3.19
C GLY A 66 -13.49 24.20 -3.02
N ASN A 67 -12.79 24.56 -4.08
CA ASN A 67 -12.09 25.83 -4.41
C ASN A 67 -11.22 26.52 -3.32
N GLN A 68 -10.82 25.80 -2.26
CA GLN A 68 -9.75 26.25 -1.38
C GLN A 68 -8.48 25.46 -1.75
N THR A 69 -7.53 26.13 -2.36
CA THR A 69 -6.16 25.59 -2.54
C THR A 69 -5.59 25.31 -1.14
N LYS A 70 -5.77 24.08 -0.64
CA LYS A 70 -5.16 23.67 0.62
C LYS A 70 -3.66 23.64 0.41
N ILE A 71 -2.95 24.54 1.09
CA ILE A 71 -1.48 24.49 1.10
C ILE A 71 -1.08 23.21 1.84
N PRO A 72 -0.34 22.29 1.20
CA PRO A 72 0.11 21.07 1.85
C PRO A 72 0.87 21.40 3.14
N ALA A 73 0.71 20.58 4.15
CA ALA A 73 1.49 20.73 5.38
C ALA A 73 3.00 20.60 5.08
N PRO A 74 3.87 21.28 5.83
CA PRO A 74 5.32 21.19 5.60
C PRO A 74 5.80 19.76 5.81
N LEU A 75 6.61 19.26 4.86
CA LEU A 75 7.19 17.93 4.92
C LEU A 75 8.18 17.82 6.08
N ASP A 76 7.92 16.92 7.01
CA ASP A 76 8.87 16.60 8.07
C ASP A 76 9.95 15.64 7.53
N THR A 77 11.19 16.11 7.48
CA THR A 77 12.35 15.37 6.99
C THR A 77 13.17 14.69 8.09
N ALA A 78 12.78 14.85 9.36
CA ALA A 78 13.45 14.21 10.47
C ALA A 78 13.24 12.69 10.48
N SER A 79 14.23 11.96 10.98
CA SER A 79 14.11 10.51 11.22
C SER A 79 12.95 10.23 12.18
N LYS A 80 12.17 9.19 11.89
CA LYS A 80 11.02 8.77 12.68
C LYS A 80 11.15 7.35 13.19
N VAL A 81 10.61 7.10 14.36
CA VAL A 81 10.25 5.76 14.81
C VAL A 81 8.84 5.49 14.33
N ILE A 82 8.70 4.60 13.37
CA ILE A 82 7.43 4.23 12.74
C ILE A 82 6.92 2.95 13.37
N LEU A 83 5.68 2.97 13.85
CA LEU A 83 4.91 1.80 14.24
C LEU A 83 3.89 1.49 13.14
N PHE A 84 4.00 0.32 12.50
CA PHE A 84 3.09 -0.14 11.47
C PHE A 84 2.28 -1.32 12.00
N ILE A 85 0.99 -1.11 12.26
CA ILE A 85 0.08 -2.12 12.79
C ILE A 85 -0.95 -2.55 11.74
N GLY A 86 -1.42 -3.78 11.85
CA GLY A 86 -2.49 -4.25 10.96
C GLY A 86 -2.72 -5.75 11.03
N ASP A 87 -3.49 -6.22 10.05
CA ASP A 87 -3.79 -7.62 9.82
C ASP A 87 -2.77 -8.28 8.87
N SER A 88 -3.14 -9.41 8.27
CA SER A 88 -2.29 -10.17 7.34
C SER A 88 -1.89 -9.39 6.06
N MET A 89 -2.55 -8.28 5.73
CA MET A 89 -2.12 -7.43 4.59
C MET A 89 -0.70 -6.89 4.78
N LEU A 90 -0.23 -6.79 6.03
CA LEU A 90 1.13 -6.36 6.34
C LEU A 90 2.22 -7.33 5.83
N GLU A 91 1.91 -8.59 5.54
CA GLU A 91 2.89 -9.50 4.90
C GLU A 91 3.41 -8.93 3.58
N GLY A 92 2.53 -8.30 2.81
CA GLY A 92 2.87 -7.64 1.56
C GLY A 92 3.44 -6.25 1.75
N LEU A 93 2.83 -5.44 2.62
CA LEU A 93 3.15 -4.02 2.78
C LEU A 93 4.44 -3.77 3.58
N SER A 94 4.66 -4.54 4.67
CA SER A 94 5.78 -4.29 5.59
C SER A 94 7.17 -4.38 4.94
N PRO A 95 7.45 -5.28 3.99
CA PRO A 95 8.74 -5.30 3.30
C PRO A 95 9.01 -4.01 2.51
N ARG A 96 8.00 -3.47 1.80
CA ARG A 96 8.18 -2.22 1.05
C ARG A 96 8.24 -1.00 1.97
N MET A 97 7.48 -0.98 3.05
CA MET A 97 7.61 0.04 4.10
C MET A 97 9.02 0.03 4.71
N ALA A 98 9.63 -1.14 4.87
CA ALA A 98 10.99 -1.25 5.37
C ALA A 98 12.03 -0.70 4.39
N ASP A 99 11.83 -0.88 3.07
CA ASP A 99 12.67 -0.23 2.05
C ASP A 99 12.58 1.30 2.17
N TYR A 100 11.37 1.85 2.28
CA TYR A 100 11.16 3.30 2.50
C TYR A 100 11.79 3.77 3.81
N ALA A 101 11.60 3.06 4.90
CA ALA A 101 12.19 3.42 6.19
C ALA A 101 13.71 3.47 6.11
N ALA A 102 14.35 2.47 5.51
CA ALA A 102 15.80 2.42 5.35
C ALA A 102 16.33 3.57 4.49
N ALA A 103 15.70 3.83 3.34
CA ALA A 103 16.13 4.89 2.43
C ALA A 103 15.97 6.30 3.00
N ASN A 104 15.04 6.50 3.92
CA ASN A 104 14.72 7.81 4.48
C ASN A 104 15.20 7.98 5.94
N GLY A 105 15.93 7.02 6.48
CA GLY A 105 16.54 7.11 7.82
C GLY A 105 15.54 6.89 8.97
N HIS A 106 14.39 6.25 8.71
CA HIS A 106 13.42 5.90 9.73
C HIS A 106 13.72 4.55 10.37
N THR A 107 13.20 4.35 11.58
CA THR A 107 13.19 3.06 12.26
C THR A 107 11.79 2.47 12.16
N LEU A 108 11.63 1.26 11.60
CA LEU A 108 10.34 0.59 11.45
C LEU A 108 10.16 -0.53 12.48
N TYR A 109 9.03 -0.51 13.17
CA TYR A 109 8.47 -1.63 13.91
C TYR A 109 7.16 -2.06 13.26
N THR A 110 6.99 -3.35 13.01
CA THR A 110 5.76 -3.91 12.45
C THR A 110 5.08 -4.78 13.49
N VAL A 111 3.78 -4.58 13.68
CA VAL A 111 2.95 -5.46 14.51
C VAL A 111 1.84 -6.01 13.63
N MET A 112 1.94 -7.26 13.29
CA MET A 112 0.98 -7.99 12.46
C MET A 112 0.16 -8.93 13.34
N TRP A 113 -1.14 -8.76 13.32
CA TRP A 113 -2.06 -9.65 14.01
C TRP A 113 -2.98 -10.32 12.97
N TYR A 114 -2.71 -11.58 12.70
CA TYR A 114 -3.44 -12.35 11.70
C TYR A 114 -4.94 -12.38 11.96
N SER A 115 -5.72 -12.19 10.90
CA SER A 115 -7.19 -12.15 10.95
C SER A 115 -7.75 -11.14 11.94
N SER A 116 -6.97 -10.14 12.33
CA SER A 116 -7.46 -9.10 13.23
C SER A 116 -8.45 -8.16 12.52
N THR A 117 -9.25 -7.51 13.33
CA THR A 117 -10.32 -6.58 12.96
C THR A 117 -10.20 -5.32 13.80
N SER A 118 -10.93 -4.27 13.42
CA SER A 118 -11.04 -3.07 14.25
C SER A 118 -11.57 -3.38 15.65
N GLU A 119 -12.50 -4.36 15.77
CA GLU A 119 -12.99 -4.84 17.07
C GLU A 119 -11.88 -5.42 17.94
N ARG A 120 -11.02 -6.29 17.38
CA ARG A 120 -9.92 -6.90 18.13
C ARG A 120 -8.92 -5.87 18.64
N TRP A 121 -8.52 -4.95 17.79
CA TRP A 121 -7.59 -3.89 18.17
C TRP A 121 -8.23 -2.90 19.15
N GLY A 122 -9.44 -2.42 18.84
CA GLY A 122 -10.13 -1.40 19.63
C GLY A 122 -10.73 -1.90 20.95
N SER A 123 -10.73 -3.24 21.19
CA SER A 123 -11.14 -3.84 22.47
C SER A 123 -9.97 -4.36 23.32
N SER A 124 -8.73 -4.16 22.87
CA SER A 124 -7.52 -4.65 23.55
C SER A 124 -6.57 -3.51 23.89
N ASP A 125 -5.74 -3.69 24.91
CA ASP A 125 -4.66 -2.75 25.26
C ASP A 125 -3.39 -2.94 24.43
N LYS A 126 -3.42 -3.81 23.40
CA LYS A 126 -2.20 -4.15 22.61
C LYS A 126 -1.59 -2.92 21.94
N LEU A 127 -2.42 -2.09 21.27
CA LEU A 127 -1.93 -0.89 20.61
C LEU A 127 -1.25 0.05 21.58
N ARG A 128 -1.91 0.37 22.70
CA ARG A 128 -1.36 1.21 23.77
C ARG A 128 -0.07 0.63 24.33
N GLY A 129 -0.03 -0.67 24.60
CA GLY A 129 1.17 -1.35 25.07
C GLY A 129 2.35 -1.29 24.09
N TYR A 130 2.10 -1.26 22.78
CA TYR A 130 3.14 -1.04 21.78
C TYR A 130 3.59 0.42 21.73
N ILE A 131 2.66 1.37 21.79
CA ILE A 131 2.96 2.81 21.85
C ILE A 131 3.83 3.11 23.06
N ASP A 132 3.43 2.65 24.24
CA ASP A 132 4.16 2.89 25.51
C ASP A 132 5.56 2.27 25.51
N ARG A 133 5.75 1.14 24.84
CA ARG A 133 7.04 0.43 24.79
C ARG A 133 7.98 0.94 23.72
N LEU A 134 7.45 1.36 22.57
CA LEU A 134 8.26 1.67 21.39
C LEU A 134 8.42 3.17 21.16
N HIS A 135 7.59 3.99 21.82
CA HIS A 135 7.54 5.45 21.69
C HIS A 135 7.61 5.90 20.22
N PRO A 136 6.63 5.50 19.39
CA PRO A 136 6.64 5.86 17.97
C PRO A 136 6.39 7.35 17.78
N ASP A 137 7.07 7.93 16.78
CA ASP A 137 6.83 9.29 16.29
C ASP A 137 5.72 9.32 15.23
N TYR A 138 5.38 8.17 14.65
CA TYR A 138 4.38 8.03 13.60
C TYR A 138 3.74 6.64 13.60
N VAL A 139 2.44 6.57 13.36
CA VAL A 139 1.71 5.29 13.28
C VAL A 139 1.10 5.11 11.90
N PHE A 140 1.37 3.97 11.26
CA PHE A 140 0.60 3.50 10.11
C PHE A 140 -0.31 2.36 10.53
N ILE A 141 -1.53 2.36 10.02
CA ILE A 141 -2.54 1.34 10.31
C ILE A 141 -3.00 0.75 8.98
N CYS A 142 -3.09 -0.57 8.87
CA CYS A 142 -3.77 -1.24 7.77
C CYS A 142 -4.72 -2.29 8.33
N LEU A 143 -5.99 -1.91 8.48
CA LEU A 143 -7.06 -2.75 9.04
C LEU A 143 -8.35 -2.54 8.26
N GLY A 144 -9.24 -3.52 8.31
CA GLY A 144 -10.57 -3.49 7.70
C GLY A 144 -10.76 -4.55 6.63
N ALA A 145 -9.69 -5.17 6.10
CA ALA A 145 -9.79 -6.19 5.06
C ALA A 145 -10.62 -7.43 5.48
N ASN A 146 -10.63 -7.74 6.77
CA ASN A 146 -11.43 -8.83 7.36
C ASN A 146 -12.87 -8.41 7.70
N GLU A 147 -13.26 -7.18 7.40
CA GLU A 147 -14.54 -6.59 7.80
C GLU A 147 -15.39 -6.12 6.61
N LEU A 148 -14.91 -6.26 5.37
CA LEU A 148 -15.61 -5.83 4.15
C LEU A 148 -17.04 -6.37 4.02
N PHE A 149 -17.35 -7.50 4.66
CA PHE A 149 -18.61 -8.22 4.55
C PHE A 149 -19.44 -8.21 5.85
N VAL A 150 -19.05 -7.43 6.84
CA VAL A 150 -19.78 -7.33 8.10
C VAL A 150 -21.03 -6.46 7.89
N LYS A 151 -22.21 -7.04 8.12
CA LYS A 151 -23.48 -6.28 8.07
C LYS A 151 -23.55 -5.31 9.25
N ASP A 152 -24.22 -4.17 9.02
CA ASP A 152 -24.41 -3.13 10.02
C ASP A 152 -23.06 -2.68 10.61
N ILE A 153 -22.07 -2.48 9.71
CA ILE A 153 -20.67 -2.26 10.08
C ILE A 153 -20.51 -1.01 10.96
N LYS A 154 -21.27 0.05 10.69
CA LYS A 154 -21.19 1.31 11.46
C LYS A 154 -21.59 1.08 12.91
N GLU A 155 -22.75 0.44 13.15
CA GLU A 155 -23.19 0.16 14.52
C GLU A 155 -22.25 -0.78 15.27
N LYS A 156 -21.68 -1.75 14.56
CA LYS A 156 -20.84 -2.78 15.17
C LYS A 156 -19.39 -2.38 15.37
N ARG A 157 -18.87 -1.43 14.63
CA ARG A 157 -17.42 -1.14 14.58
C ARG A 157 -17.03 0.29 14.88
N ASP A 158 -17.96 1.25 14.85
CA ASP A 158 -17.66 2.67 15.05
C ASP A 158 -16.93 2.93 16.38
N GLY A 159 -17.41 2.35 17.47
CA GLY A 159 -16.75 2.48 18.78
C GLY A 159 -15.32 1.95 18.81
N PHE A 160 -15.05 0.84 18.12
CA PHE A 160 -13.72 0.24 18.07
C PHE A 160 -12.75 1.04 17.18
N VAL A 161 -13.21 1.57 16.06
CA VAL A 161 -12.41 2.47 15.23
C VAL A 161 -12.01 3.71 16.01
N ARG A 162 -12.96 4.31 16.75
CA ARG A 162 -12.67 5.45 17.66
C ARG A 162 -11.70 5.10 18.78
N ASN A 163 -11.83 3.91 19.36
CA ASN A 163 -10.90 3.47 20.40
C ASN A 163 -9.46 3.37 19.88
N ILE A 164 -9.27 2.79 18.69
CA ILE A 164 -7.95 2.71 18.05
C ILE A 164 -7.35 4.12 17.85
N ILE A 165 -8.13 5.06 17.33
CA ILE A 165 -7.68 6.45 17.12
C ILE A 165 -7.39 7.12 18.47
N SER A 166 -8.23 6.88 19.47
CA SER A 166 -8.03 7.40 20.82
C SER A 166 -6.76 6.86 21.49
N ASP A 167 -6.43 5.58 21.27
CA ASP A 167 -5.21 4.96 21.78
C ASP A 167 -3.93 5.52 21.16
N ILE A 168 -3.98 5.94 19.89
CA ILE A 168 -2.89 6.65 19.22
C ILE A 168 -2.69 8.05 19.82
N GLY A 169 -3.78 8.68 20.25
CA GLY A 169 -3.75 9.98 20.90
C GLY A 169 -3.26 11.10 19.97
N VAL A 170 -2.18 11.78 20.39
CA VAL A 170 -1.62 12.93 19.66
C VAL A 170 -0.55 12.54 18.65
N ILE A 171 -0.21 11.28 18.54
CA ILE A 171 0.81 10.80 17.60
C ILE A 171 0.26 10.91 16.16
N PRO A 172 0.99 11.52 15.23
CA PRO A 172 0.61 11.53 13.82
C PRO A 172 0.38 10.12 13.26
N TYR A 173 -0.67 9.96 12.46
CA TYR A 173 -0.97 8.66 11.87
C TYR A 173 -1.55 8.76 10.47
N VAL A 174 -1.46 7.65 9.74
CA VAL A 174 -2.21 7.38 8.52
C VAL A 174 -2.83 5.99 8.61
N TRP A 175 -4.15 5.92 8.41
CA TRP A 175 -4.87 4.67 8.22
C TRP A 175 -4.93 4.37 6.72
N ILE A 176 -4.25 3.32 6.29
CA ILE A 176 -4.30 2.80 4.93
C ILE A 176 -5.57 1.95 4.84
N GLY A 177 -6.57 2.44 4.11
CA GLY A 177 -7.83 1.74 3.92
C GLY A 177 -7.62 0.37 3.27
N PRO A 178 -8.45 -0.64 3.60
CA PRO A 178 -8.29 -1.97 3.02
C PRO A 178 -8.55 -1.94 1.51
N PRO A 179 -7.80 -2.74 0.74
CA PRO A 179 -8.09 -2.93 -0.67
C PRO A 179 -9.26 -3.88 -0.81
N ASN A 180 -10.32 -3.46 -1.50
CA ASN A 180 -11.56 -4.24 -1.60
C ASN A 180 -11.35 -5.53 -2.41
N TRP A 181 -11.22 -6.66 -1.73
CA TRP A 181 -11.22 -7.99 -2.34
C TRP A 181 -12.62 -8.64 -2.38
N LYS A 182 -13.58 -8.00 -1.73
CA LYS A 182 -15.02 -8.27 -1.76
C LYS A 182 -15.78 -6.95 -1.72
N PRO A 183 -17.08 -6.94 -2.09
CA PRO A 183 -17.92 -5.77 -1.89
C PRO A 183 -17.86 -5.29 -0.44
N ASP A 184 -17.63 -3.99 -0.28
CA ASP A 184 -17.52 -3.34 1.03
C ASP A 184 -18.92 -3.00 1.56
N THR A 185 -19.20 -3.39 2.77
CA THR A 185 -20.44 -3.06 3.50
C THR A 185 -20.35 -1.70 4.22
N GLY A 186 -19.26 -0.96 4.06
CA GLY A 186 -19.05 0.39 4.56
C GLY A 186 -17.90 0.56 5.56
N ILE A 187 -16.96 -0.40 5.65
CA ILE A 187 -15.80 -0.25 6.55
C ILE A 187 -14.88 0.89 6.11
N ASN A 188 -14.65 1.07 4.81
CA ASN A 188 -13.83 2.17 4.29
C ASN A 188 -14.48 3.53 4.62
N GLU A 189 -15.82 3.66 4.42
CA GLU A 189 -16.55 4.87 4.77
C GLU A 189 -16.51 5.14 6.28
N LEU A 190 -16.64 4.10 7.11
CA LEU A 190 -16.57 4.21 8.56
C LEU A 190 -15.22 4.72 9.04
N ILE A 191 -14.13 4.14 8.51
CA ILE A 191 -12.77 4.57 8.86
C ILE A 191 -12.56 6.02 8.43
N ALA A 192 -12.92 6.37 7.18
CA ALA A 192 -12.78 7.71 6.65
C ALA A 192 -13.57 8.76 7.47
N ALA A 193 -14.76 8.40 7.96
CA ALA A 193 -15.60 9.29 8.78
C ALA A 193 -15.03 9.55 10.17
N ASN A 194 -14.20 8.65 10.71
CA ASN A 194 -13.59 8.78 12.04
C ASN A 194 -12.14 9.30 11.98
N ALA A 195 -11.45 9.10 10.87
CA ALA A 195 -10.08 9.58 10.71
C ALA A 195 -10.05 11.11 10.63
N ALA A 196 -8.99 11.70 11.19
CA ALA A 196 -8.73 13.12 10.98
C ALA A 196 -8.51 13.41 9.49
N GLU A 197 -8.80 14.64 9.06
CA GLU A 197 -8.48 15.06 7.70
C GLU A 197 -6.98 14.84 7.40
N GLY A 198 -6.67 14.18 6.28
CA GLY A 198 -5.30 13.76 5.95
C GLY A 198 -4.76 12.59 6.79
N GLY A 199 -5.61 11.93 7.58
CA GLY A 199 -5.28 10.72 8.34
C GLY A 199 -5.73 9.41 7.70
N TYR A 200 -6.32 9.45 6.49
CA TYR A 200 -6.84 8.27 5.80
C TYR A 200 -6.40 8.23 4.34
N PHE A 201 -5.78 7.12 3.94
CA PHE A 201 -5.47 6.82 2.54
C PHE A 201 -6.50 5.85 1.98
N LYS A 202 -7.19 6.25 0.93
CA LYS A 202 -8.26 5.50 0.30
C LYS A 202 -7.70 4.46 -0.68
N SER A 203 -7.95 3.17 -0.44
CA SER A 203 -7.46 2.07 -1.29
C SER A 203 -8.57 1.28 -1.98
N ASP A 204 -9.84 1.58 -1.70
CA ASP A 204 -10.99 0.78 -2.14
C ASP A 204 -11.22 0.77 -3.67
N GLY A 205 -10.74 1.80 -4.39
CA GLY A 205 -10.78 1.88 -5.85
C GLY A 205 -9.57 1.26 -6.55
N MET A 206 -8.56 0.80 -5.81
CA MET A 206 -7.34 0.27 -6.38
C MET A 206 -7.49 -1.20 -6.80
N HIS A 207 -6.89 -1.56 -7.93
CA HIS A 207 -6.90 -2.92 -8.46
C HIS A 207 -5.53 -3.57 -8.24
N PHE A 208 -5.54 -4.80 -7.73
CA PHE A 208 -4.33 -5.54 -7.42
C PHE A 208 -4.38 -6.96 -7.97
N ASP A 209 -3.26 -7.44 -8.50
CA ASP A 209 -3.07 -8.88 -8.64
C ASP A 209 -3.06 -9.51 -7.27
N ARG A 210 -3.80 -10.61 -7.14
CA ARG A 210 -3.95 -11.28 -5.85
C ARG A 210 -3.29 -12.65 -5.85
N THR A 211 -2.93 -13.09 -4.67
CA THR A 211 -2.44 -14.45 -4.44
C THR A 211 -3.55 -15.47 -4.68
N LYS A 212 -3.22 -16.76 -4.61
CA LYS A 212 -4.18 -17.85 -4.89
C LYS A 212 -5.43 -17.83 -3.99
N ASP A 213 -5.37 -17.18 -2.84
CA ASP A 213 -6.49 -17.04 -1.91
C ASP A 213 -7.53 -15.98 -2.37
N GLY A 214 -7.20 -15.18 -3.38
CA GLY A 214 -8.06 -14.15 -3.92
C GLY A 214 -8.25 -12.92 -3.02
N ALA A 215 -7.63 -12.89 -1.83
CA ALA A 215 -7.77 -11.82 -0.85
C ALA A 215 -6.50 -10.94 -0.76
N HIS A 216 -5.32 -11.56 -0.60
CA HIS A 216 -4.08 -10.82 -0.43
C HIS A 216 -3.52 -10.35 -1.77
N PRO A 217 -3.08 -9.08 -1.88
CA PRO A 217 -2.30 -8.63 -3.03
C PRO A 217 -1.02 -9.46 -3.19
N THR A 218 -0.56 -9.67 -4.42
CA THR A 218 0.77 -10.22 -4.66
C THR A 218 1.83 -9.30 -4.06
N ARG A 219 3.06 -9.81 -3.88
CA ARG A 219 4.14 -9.00 -3.30
C ARG A 219 4.45 -7.76 -4.14
N SER A 220 4.37 -7.87 -5.47
CA SER A 220 4.53 -6.73 -6.39
C SER A 220 3.40 -5.73 -6.25
N SER A 221 2.14 -6.17 -6.24
CA SER A 221 0.99 -5.29 -6.06
C SER A 221 0.99 -4.61 -4.69
N ALA A 222 1.39 -5.32 -3.62
CA ALA A 222 1.51 -4.71 -2.30
C ALA A 222 2.63 -3.65 -2.24
N ALA A 223 3.73 -3.85 -2.98
CA ALA A 223 4.78 -2.84 -3.09
C ALA A 223 4.25 -1.58 -3.79
N LEU A 224 3.56 -1.72 -4.93
CA LEU A 224 2.93 -0.60 -5.66
C LEU A 224 1.85 0.10 -4.83
N TRP A 225 1.10 -0.65 -4.03
CA TRP A 225 0.14 -0.07 -3.09
C TRP A 225 0.84 0.86 -2.08
N LEU A 226 1.94 0.42 -1.48
CA LEU A 226 2.69 1.27 -0.56
C LEU A 226 3.38 2.45 -1.27
N ASP A 227 3.84 2.26 -2.51
CA ASP A 227 4.37 3.35 -3.34
C ASP A 227 3.30 4.43 -3.58
N SER A 228 2.03 4.03 -3.74
CA SER A 228 0.90 4.96 -3.84
C SER A 228 0.67 5.74 -2.55
N VAL A 229 0.77 5.08 -1.38
CA VAL A 229 0.74 5.76 -0.07
C VAL A 229 1.88 6.78 0.05
N ALA A 230 3.09 6.41 -0.38
CA ALA A 230 4.25 7.30 -0.31
C ALA A 230 4.12 8.52 -1.21
N ARG A 231 3.52 8.38 -2.41
CA ARG A 231 3.22 9.51 -3.32
C ARG A 231 2.12 10.41 -2.78
N TRP A 232 1.09 9.83 -2.17
CA TRP A 232 -0.01 10.57 -1.54
C TRP A 232 0.46 11.39 -0.32
N MET A 233 1.42 10.86 0.44
CA MET A 233 1.89 11.40 1.73
C MET A 233 2.21 12.91 1.69
N PRO A 234 3.08 13.44 0.80
CA PRO A 234 3.48 14.84 0.84
C PRO A 234 2.36 15.82 0.41
N LEU A 235 1.33 15.33 -0.27
CA LEU A 235 0.28 16.17 -0.86
C LEU A 235 -0.97 16.23 0.03
N HIS A 236 -1.28 15.17 0.77
CA HIS A 236 -2.56 15.00 1.41
C HIS A 236 -2.50 14.65 2.90
N ALA A 237 -1.38 14.07 3.38
CA ALA A 237 -1.28 13.74 4.79
C ALA A 237 -1.31 15.00 5.68
N ALA A 238 -2.00 14.93 6.82
CA ALA A 238 -2.03 16.02 7.80
C ALA A 238 -0.64 16.32 8.37
N HIS A 239 0.16 15.26 8.52
CA HIS A 239 1.53 15.32 9.04
C HIS A 239 2.46 14.53 8.10
N PRO A 240 2.84 15.11 6.94
CA PRO A 240 3.64 14.39 5.97
C PRO A 240 5.06 14.18 6.46
N ILE A 241 5.52 12.93 6.40
CA ILE A 241 6.91 12.55 6.67
C ILE A 241 7.63 12.21 5.36
N LYS A 242 8.96 12.30 5.38
CA LYS A 242 9.77 11.97 4.22
C LYS A 242 9.62 10.49 3.85
N MET A 243 9.10 10.24 2.64
CA MET A 243 9.00 8.92 2.02
C MET A 243 9.49 9.00 0.56
N ALA A 244 10.74 9.44 0.36
CA ALA A 244 11.36 9.44 -0.97
C ALA A 244 11.57 8.01 -1.47
N ASP A 245 11.42 7.81 -2.78
CA ASP A 245 11.54 6.48 -3.41
C ASP A 245 12.83 5.78 -2.96
N PRO A 246 12.75 4.56 -2.43
CA PRO A 246 13.91 3.81 -1.99
C PRO A 246 14.80 3.32 -3.14
N GLY A 247 14.36 3.33 -4.40
CA GLY A 247 15.10 2.74 -5.50
C GLY A 247 15.47 1.29 -5.19
N ASP A 248 16.78 0.99 -5.26
CA ASP A 248 17.33 -0.35 -4.98
C ASP A 248 17.62 -0.61 -3.49
N VAL A 249 17.39 0.37 -2.61
CA VAL A 249 17.61 0.21 -1.18
C VAL A 249 16.66 -0.85 -0.62
N LYS A 250 17.24 -1.83 0.11
CA LYS A 250 16.51 -2.87 0.81
C LYS A 250 16.62 -2.68 2.30
N GLY A 251 15.47 -2.60 2.95
CA GLY A 251 15.36 -2.47 4.38
C GLY A 251 14.80 -3.70 5.06
N LYS A 252 14.89 -3.69 6.38
CA LYS A 252 14.19 -4.66 7.24
C LYS A 252 13.62 -3.91 8.43
N PRO A 253 12.42 -4.27 8.92
CA PRO A 253 11.93 -3.76 10.18
C PRO A 253 12.95 -4.05 11.28
N LYS A 254 13.10 -3.12 12.22
CA LYS A 254 13.93 -3.35 13.42
C LYS A 254 13.41 -4.55 14.22
N ARG A 255 12.08 -4.71 14.24
CA ARG A 255 11.40 -5.88 14.77
C ARG A 255 10.04 -6.07 14.16
N ILE A 256 9.66 -7.33 13.95
CA ILE A 256 8.31 -7.75 13.60
C ILE A 256 7.73 -8.50 14.80
N PHE A 257 6.58 -8.07 15.27
CA PHE A 257 5.78 -8.78 16.26
C PHE A 257 4.62 -9.44 15.52
N VAL A 258 4.42 -10.71 15.77
CA VAL A 258 3.38 -11.50 15.09
C VAL A 258 2.44 -12.07 16.15
N HIS A 259 1.15 -11.77 16.01
CA HIS A 259 0.09 -12.35 16.81
C HIS A 259 -0.75 -13.30 15.96
N GLN A 260 -1.10 -14.41 16.54
CA GLN A 260 -1.97 -15.40 15.91
C GLN A 260 -3.46 -15.04 16.15
N PRO A 261 -4.39 -15.58 15.32
CA PRO A 261 -5.82 -15.25 15.44
C PRO A 261 -6.41 -15.51 16.82
N ASP A 262 -5.89 -16.47 17.56
CA ASP A 262 -6.45 -16.90 18.87
C ASP A 262 -5.79 -16.20 20.07
N GLU A 263 -4.80 -15.34 19.85
CA GLU A 263 -4.18 -14.55 20.90
C GLU A 263 -5.13 -13.44 21.38
N LYS A 264 -5.38 -13.42 22.70
CA LYS A 264 -6.19 -12.39 23.38
C LYS A 264 -5.31 -11.22 23.79
#